data_d736427d219b5b15f823ad637daddf97
#
_entry.id   d736427d219b5b15f823ad637daddf97
#
_cell.length_a   1.000
_cell.length_b   1.000
_cell.length_c   1.000
_cell.angle_alpha   90.00
_cell.angle_beta   90.00
_cell.angle_gamma   90.00
#
_symmetry.space_group_name_H-M   'P 1'
#
loop_
_entity.id
_entity.type
_entity.pdbx_description
1 polymer ?
#
loop_
_entity_poly.entity_id
_entity_poly.type
_entity_poly.pdbx_seq_one_letter_code
_entity_poly.pdbx_strand_id
1 'polypeptide(L)'
;SSDPKNIIIHSEIFMKAHLDKNVVPVCKHFPGQGSAGGDTHEGIADVTETWSETELIPYQTLIDNDCIPAIMTSHLFHKGLDPELPATLSSKILTDLLRNKMGFDGVIISDDPQMGAIANHYDLKTVLQLMISASVDIFCFGNNLIYDPSIVQKIYSTIVELLDEGSITIAQIKNSYKRIMNLKTRIGLL
;
A
#
# COMPACT_ATOMS: atom_id res chain seq x y z
N SER A 1 1.78 17.20 12.17
CA SER A 1 1.92 18.55 11.55
C SER A 1 1.15 18.57 10.24
N SER A 2 0.55 19.72 9.92
CA SER A 2 -0.05 19.99 8.60
C SER A 2 0.96 20.60 7.62
N ASP A 3 2.17 20.94 8.10
CA ASP A 3 3.24 21.49 7.26
C ASP A 3 4.08 20.35 6.67
N PRO A 4 4.11 20.19 5.33
CA PRO A 4 4.90 19.14 4.67
C PRO A 4 6.39 19.17 5.02
N LYS A 5 6.98 20.35 5.22
CA LYS A 5 8.41 20.48 5.58
C LYS A 5 8.71 19.85 6.94
N ASN A 6 7.86 20.12 7.93
CA ASN A 6 8.01 19.51 9.26
C ASN A 6 7.78 17.99 9.20
N ILE A 7 6.81 17.53 8.39
CA ILE A 7 6.58 16.10 8.20
C ILE A 7 7.83 15.42 7.62
N ILE A 8 8.43 16.00 6.58
CA ILE A 8 9.65 15.46 5.94
C ILE A 8 10.78 15.34 6.98
N ILE A 9 11.11 16.41 7.69
CA ILE A 9 12.21 16.44 8.67
C ILE A 9 12.01 15.34 9.74
N HIS A 10 10.82 15.28 10.33
CA HIS A 10 10.54 14.28 11.38
C HIS A 10 10.52 12.85 10.83
N SER A 11 10.00 12.65 9.63
CA SER A 11 9.97 11.33 9.01
C SER A 11 11.37 10.84 8.65
N GLU A 12 12.24 11.70 8.11
CA GLU A 12 13.64 11.33 7.81
C GLU A 12 14.39 10.90 9.07
N ILE A 13 14.27 11.67 10.16
CA ILE A 13 14.91 11.33 11.43
C ILE A 13 14.39 9.99 11.96
N PHE A 14 13.07 9.81 11.94
CA PHE A 14 12.43 8.58 12.41
C PHE A 14 12.86 7.36 11.57
N MET A 15 12.81 7.47 10.25
CA MET A 15 13.17 6.39 9.34
C MET A 15 14.64 6.01 9.49
N LYS A 16 15.54 7.01 9.52
CA LYS A 16 16.96 6.77 9.71
C LYS A 16 17.25 6.04 11.04
N ALA A 17 16.63 6.49 12.14
CA ALA A 17 16.83 5.85 13.45
C ALA A 17 16.39 4.37 13.47
N HIS A 18 15.35 4.01 12.72
CA HIS A 18 14.89 2.62 12.58
C HIS A 18 15.84 1.81 11.69
N LEU A 19 16.20 2.35 10.52
CA LEU A 19 17.10 1.67 9.59
C LEU A 19 18.49 1.42 10.22
N ASP A 20 19.01 2.35 11.03
CA ASP A 20 20.25 2.17 11.80
C ASP A 20 20.19 0.99 12.80
N LYS A 21 18.99 0.47 13.07
CA LYS A 21 18.73 -0.69 13.93
C LYS A 21 18.21 -1.91 13.15
N ASN A 22 18.31 -1.89 11.82
CA ASN A 22 17.80 -2.94 10.95
C ASN A 22 16.27 -3.18 11.13
N VAL A 23 15.52 -2.14 11.48
CA VAL A 23 14.05 -2.13 11.54
C VAL A 23 13.52 -1.37 10.35
N VAL A 24 12.64 -2.00 9.57
CA VAL A 24 12.02 -1.37 8.40
C VAL A 24 10.91 -0.41 8.84
N PRO A 25 11.08 0.90 8.67
CA PRO A 25 9.97 1.83 8.86
C PRO A 25 9.03 1.79 7.66
N VAL A 26 7.73 1.98 7.91
CA VAL A 26 6.68 2.01 6.89
C VAL A 26 6.01 3.38 6.90
N CYS A 27 6.05 4.08 5.76
CA CYS A 27 5.36 5.35 5.60
C CYS A 27 3.89 5.11 5.25
N LYS A 28 2.94 5.74 5.97
CA LYS A 28 1.50 5.47 5.81
C LYS A 28 0.64 6.70 6.07
N HIS A 29 -0.56 6.73 5.46
CA HIS A 29 -1.11 5.83 4.46
C HIS A 29 -1.15 6.53 3.09
N PHE A 30 -0.56 5.93 2.07
CA PHE A 30 -0.50 6.50 0.72
C PHE A 30 -1.87 6.42 0.01
N PRO A 31 -2.31 7.46 -0.72
CA PRO A 31 -1.60 8.67 -1.16
C PRO A 31 -1.70 9.90 -0.23
N GLY A 32 -2.02 9.72 1.05
CA GLY A 32 -2.25 10.74 2.04
C GLY A 32 -3.65 10.64 2.63
N GLN A 33 -3.75 10.63 3.96
CA GLN A 33 -5.01 10.43 4.71
C GLN A 33 -5.27 11.57 5.71
N GLY A 34 -4.42 12.62 5.68
CA GLY A 34 -4.49 13.71 6.65
C GLY A 34 -5.77 14.55 6.55
N SER A 35 -6.38 14.60 5.38
CA SER A 35 -7.61 15.33 5.08
C SER A 35 -8.88 14.48 5.14
N ALA A 36 -8.78 13.17 5.48
CA ALA A 36 -9.93 12.29 5.56
C ALA A 36 -10.83 12.66 6.76
N GLY A 37 -12.11 12.92 6.49
CA GLY A 37 -13.13 13.19 7.51
C GLY A 37 -13.89 11.94 7.97
N GLY A 38 -13.60 10.75 7.41
CA GLY A 38 -14.25 9.47 7.72
C GLY A 38 -13.27 8.41 8.19
N ASP A 39 -13.79 7.41 8.93
CA ASP A 39 -13.02 6.26 9.38
C ASP A 39 -13.13 5.10 8.37
N THR A 40 -12.01 4.70 7.78
CA THR A 40 -11.95 3.59 6.82
C THR A 40 -12.23 2.22 7.44
N HIS A 41 -12.29 2.10 8.77
CA HIS A 41 -12.77 0.89 9.45
C HIS A 41 -14.27 0.69 9.27
N GLU A 42 -15.03 1.77 9.13
CA GLU A 42 -16.50 1.72 9.01
C GLU A 42 -16.97 1.69 7.56
N GLY A 43 -16.19 2.28 6.62
CA GLY A 43 -16.57 2.36 5.21
C GLY A 43 -15.54 3.10 4.36
N ILE A 44 -15.89 3.32 3.08
CA ILE A 44 -15.03 4.07 2.16
C ILE A 44 -14.99 5.54 2.57
N ALA A 45 -13.79 6.05 2.86
CA ALA A 45 -13.57 7.47 3.07
C ALA A 45 -13.33 8.15 1.71
N ASP A 46 -14.31 8.90 1.22
CA ASP A 46 -14.17 9.73 0.02
C ASP A 46 -13.52 11.06 0.38
N VAL A 47 -12.33 11.28 -0.19
CA VAL A 47 -11.52 12.49 0.03
C VAL A 47 -11.44 13.37 -1.23
N THR A 48 -12.31 13.15 -2.21
CA THR A 48 -12.28 13.86 -3.50
C THR A 48 -12.24 15.39 -3.34
N GLU A 49 -12.97 15.94 -2.36
CA GLU A 49 -13.07 17.38 -2.15
C GLU A 49 -12.07 17.93 -1.10
N THR A 50 -11.42 17.06 -0.33
CA THR A 50 -10.59 17.48 0.81
C THR A 50 -9.11 17.20 0.59
N TRP A 51 -8.76 16.16 -0.15
CA TRP A 51 -7.39 15.79 -0.47
C TRP A 51 -6.77 16.77 -1.47
N SER A 52 -5.49 17.03 -1.33
CA SER A 52 -4.74 17.84 -2.27
C SER A 52 -3.36 17.24 -2.58
N GLU A 53 -2.78 17.61 -3.73
CA GLU A 53 -1.44 17.15 -4.13
C GLU A 53 -0.34 17.49 -3.12
N THR A 54 -0.58 18.42 -2.20
CA THR A 54 0.36 18.74 -1.12
C THR A 54 0.61 17.53 -0.21
N GLU A 55 -0.32 16.59 -0.12
CA GLU A 55 -0.15 15.35 0.64
C GLU A 55 0.87 14.40 0.01
N LEU A 56 1.17 14.54 -1.28
CA LEU A 56 2.22 13.79 -1.96
C LEU A 56 3.63 14.35 -1.72
N ILE A 57 3.77 15.62 -1.34
CA ILE A 57 5.08 16.30 -1.18
C ILE A 57 6.01 15.53 -0.22
N PRO A 58 5.57 15.12 0.99
CA PRO A 58 6.43 14.33 1.87
C PRO A 58 6.88 13.00 1.24
N TYR A 59 5.97 12.29 0.59
CA TYR A 59 6.31 11.02 -0.08
C TYR A 59 7.33 11.24 -1.18
N GLN A 60 7.10 12.21 -2.09
CA GLN A 60 8.04 12.48 -3.18
C GLN A 60 9.43 12.83 -2.65
N THR A 61 9.52 13.77 -1.70
CA THR A 61 10.80 14.18 -1.14
C THR A 61 11.55 13.00 -0.48
N LEU A 62 10.84 12.18 0.28
CA LEU A 62 11.43 11.03 0.96
C LEU A 62 11.82 9.90 -0.01
N ILE A 63 11.11 9.75 -1.14
CA ILE A 63 11.48 8.84 -2.24
C ILE A 63 12.76 9.35 -2.92
N ASP A 64 12.80 10.64 -3.29
CA ASP A 64 13.96 11.26 -3.96
C ASP A 64 15.23 11.18 -3.11
N ASN A 65 15.09 11.22 -1.78
CA ASN A 65 16.18 11.08 -0.81
C ASN A 65 16.53 9.61 -0.48
N ASP A 66 15.92 8.62 -1.13
CA ASP A 66 16.05 7.16 -0.83
C ASP A 66 15.83 6.82 0.65
N CYS A 67 14.90 7.51 1.31
CA CYS A 67 14.62 7.36 2.74
C CYS A 67 13.51 6.34 3.02
N ILE A 68 12.60 6.07 2.07
CA ILE A 68 11.43 5.20 2.28
C ILE A 68 11.70 3.79 1.79
N PRO A 69 11.87 2.78 2.66
CA PRO A 69 12.02 1.38 2.26
C PRO A 69 10.68 0.71 1.96
N ALA A 70 9.59 1.13 2.62
CA ALA A 70 8.27 0.57 2.45
C ALA A 70 7.16 1.63 2.64
N ILE A 71 6.06 1.46 1.89
CA ILE A 71 4.86 2.31 1.95
C ILE A 71 3.65 1.41 2.19
N MET A 72 2.75 1.82 3.11
CA MET A 72 1.45 1.20 3.29
C MET A 72 0.38 2.01 2.56
N THR A 73 -0.52 1.31 1.89
CA THR A 73 -1.64 1.91 1.16
C THR A 73 -2.76 2.38 2.09
N SER A 74 -3.70 3.15 1.55
CA SER A 74 -4.93 3.54 2.22
C SER A 74 -6.16 2.98 1.51
N HIS A 75 -7.26 2.76 2.24
CA HIS A 75 -8.57 2.40 1.65
C HIS A 75 -9.42 3.61 1.28
N LEU A 76 -8.83 4.80 1.20
CA LEU A 76 -9.55 5.99 0.78
C LEU A 76 -9.88 5.95 -0.72
N PHE A 77 -10.94 6.68 -1.08
CA PHE A 77 -11.36 6.90 -2.44
C PHE A 77 -11.13 8.36 -2.84
N HIS A 78 -10.62 8.58 -4.05
CA HIS A 78 -10.46 9.91 -4.63
C HIS A 78 -10.76 9.85 -6.14
N LYS A 79 -11.90 10.38 -6.54
CA LYS A 79 -12.41 10.31 -7.93
C LYS A 79 -11.42 10.86 -8.97
N GLY A 80 -10.66 11.90 -8.64
CA GLY A 80 -9.69 12.51 -9.55
C GLY A 80 -8.42 11.66 -9.75
N LEU A 81 -8.07 10.78 -8.79
CA LEU A 81 -6.95 9.85 -8.92
C LEU A 81 -7.38 8.53 -9.56
N ASP A 82 -8.50 7.97 -9.08
CA ASP A 82 -9.17 6.83 -9.70
C ASP A 82 -10.69 6.94 -9.50
N PRO A 83 -11.49 7.04 -10.59
CA PRO A 83 -12.93 7.18 -10.47
C PRO A 83 -13.68 5.90 -10.07
N GLU A 84 -12.99 4.75 -9.98
CA GLU A 84 -13.63 3.44 -9.81
C GLU A 84 -13.18 2.71 -8.53
N LEU A 85 -11.89 2.83 -8.15
CA LEU A 85 -11.29 1.99 -7.12
C LEU A 85 -10.68 2.82 -5.98
N PRO A 86 -10.77 2.32 -4.72
CA PRO A 86 -10.01 2.88 -3.60
C PRO A 86 -8.51 2.65 -3.79
N ALA A 87 -7.69 3.47 -3.15
CA ALA A 87 -6.27 3.54 -3.42
C ALA A 87 -5.54 2.18 -3.30
N THR A 88 -5.87 1.36 -2.30
CA THR A 88 -5.27 0.02 -2.13
C THR A 88 -5.49 -0.91 -3.31
N LEU A 89 -6.59 -0.75 -4.07
CA LEU A 89 -6.95 -1.60 -5.19
C LEU A 89 -6.62 -0.98 -6.56
N SER A 90 -6.15 0.26 -6.59
CA SER A 90 -6.00 1.06 -7.80
C SER A 90 -4.62 0.96 -8.43
N SER A 91 -4.54 0.40 -9.63
CA SER A 91 -3.32 0.45 -10.47
C SER A 91 -2.95 1.87 -10.88
N LYS A 92 -3.94 2.77 -11.09
CA LYS A 92 -3.69 4.18 -11.41
C LYS A 92 -2.94 4.89 -10.27
N ILE A 93 -3.28 4.57 -9.02
CA ILE A 93 -2.65 5.18 -7.84
C ILE A 93 -1.32 4.50 -7.50
N LEU A 94 -1.28 3.17 -7.45
CA LEU A 94 -0.09 2.46 -6.97
C LEU A 94 0.94 2.19 -8.07
N THR A 95 0.49 1.83 -9.28
CA THR A 95 1.42 1.58 -10.38
C THR A 95 1.75 2.86 -11.12
N ASP A 96 0.75 3.61 -11.61
CA ASP A 96 1.04 4.75 -12.47
C ASP A 96 1.55 5.96 -11.70
N LEU A 97 0.90 6.33 -10.58
CA LEU A 97 1.34 7.47 -9.78
C LEU A 97 2.56 7.10 -8.91
N LEU A 98 2.45 6.11 -8.01
CA LEU A 98 3.51 5.84 -7.03
C LEU A 98 4.76 5.21 -7.67
N ARG A 99 4.60 4.10 -8.43
CA ARG A 99 5.75 3.43 -9.07
C ARG A 99 6.34 4.24 -10.20
N ASN A 100 5.52 4.58 -11.21
CA ASN A 100 6.02 5.12 -12.47
C ASN A 100 6.31 6.62 -12.38
N LYS A 101 5.36 7.43 -11.88
CA LYS A 101 5.52 8.89 -11.85
C LYS A 101 6.41 9.37 -10.71
N MET A 102 6.24 8.82 -9.50
CA MET A 102 7.02 9.20 -8.32
C MET A 102 8.32 8.41 -8.17
N GLY A 103 8.51 7.31 -8.93
CA GLY A 103 9.76 6.55 -8.95
C GLY A 103 9.96 5.62 -7.75
N PHE A 104 8.91 5.22 -7.04
CA PHE A 104 9.06 4.35 -5.86
C PHE A 104 9.31 2.90 -6.24
N ASP A 105 10.49 2.36 -5.92
CA ASP A 105 10.87 0.96 -6.16
C ASP A 105 10.95 0.10 -4.87
N GLY A 106 10.56 0.66 -3.72
CA GLY A 106 10.49 -0.06 -2.44
C GLY A 106 9.26 -0.98 -2.35
N VAL A 107 9.03 -1.54 -1.16
CA VAL A 107 7.93 -2.48 -0.91
C VAL A 107 6.62 -1.74 -0.65
N ILE A 108 5.54 -2.13 -1.35
CA ILE A 108 4.17 -1.68 -1.07
C ILE A 108 3.47 -2.73 -0.22
N ILE A 109 2.95 -2.30 0.94
CA ILE A 109 2.18 -3.14 1.87
C ILE A 109 0.73 -2.66 1.81
N SER A 110 -0.25 -3.57 1.72
CA SER A 110 -1.66 -3.17 1.84
C SER A 110 -1.98 -2.75 3.28
N ASP A 111 -2.91 -1.81 3.47
CA ASP A 111 -3.70 -1.79 4.69
C ASP A 111 -4.59 -3.04 4.75
N ASP A 112 -5.24 -3.30 5.91
CA ASP A 112 -6.00 -4.54 6.13
C ASP A 112 -7.24 -4.62 5.24
N PRO A 113 -7.30 -5.51 4.23
CA PRO A 113 -8.45 -5.64 3.36
C PRO A 113 -9.71 -6.18 4.05
N GLN A 114 -9.62 -6.63 5.31
CA GLN A 114 -10.78 -7.02 6.12
C GLN A 114 -11.51 -5.81 6.74
N MET A 115 -10.97 -4.59 6.60
CA MET A 115 -11.67 -3.36 6.98
C MET A 115 -12.90 -3.12 6.12
N GLY A 116 -13.94 -2.52 6.71
CA GLY A 116 -15.25 -2.31 6.08
C GLY A 116 -15.20 -1.58 4.74
N ALA A 117 -14.24 -0.68 4.53
CA ALA A 117 -14.03 0.00 3.26
C ALA A 117 -13.77 -0.95 2.08
N ILE A 118 -13.23 -2.12 2.32
CA ILE A 118 -12.95 -3.14 1.30
C ILE A 118 -13.89 -4.33 1.45
N ALA A 119 -13.95 -4.95 2.63
CA ALA A 119 -14.67 -6.21 2.85
C ALA A 119 -16.18 -6.12 2.59
N ASN A 120 -16.79 -4.93 2.73
CA ASN A 120 -18.21 -4.75 2.44
C ASN A 120 -18.53 -4.62 0.94
N HIS A 121 -17.52 -4.44 0.08
CA HIS A 121 -17.72 -4.11 -1.33
C HIS A 121 -17.11 -5.12 -2.30
N TYR A 122 -16.08 -5.87 -1.86
CA TYR A 122 -15.32 -6.77 -2.73
C TYR A 122 -15.13 -8.14 -2.07
N ASP A 123 -15.23 -9.21 -2.86
CA ASP A 123 -14.85 -10.55 -2.42
C ASP A 123 -13.32 -10.74 -2.40
N LEU A 124 -12.85 -11.77 -1.69
CA LEU A 124 -11.42 -12.04 -1.51
C LEU A 124 -10.67 -12.20 -2.83
N LYS A 125 -11.27 -12.88 -3.82
CA LYS A 125 -10.63 -13.14 -5.13
C LYS A 125 -10.41 -11.84 -5.89
N THR A 126 -11.43 -11.00 -5.95
CA THR A 126 -11.35 -9.67 -6.57
C THR A 126 -10.32 -8.79 -5.88
N VAL A 127 -10.30 -8.77 -4.55
CA VAL A 127 -9.32 -8.00 -3.76
C VAL A 127 -7.89 -8.42 -4.07
N LEU A 128 -7.61 -9.73 -4.03
CA LEU A 128 -6.27 -10.25 -4.32
C LEU A 128 -5.84 -9.96 -5.76
N GLN A 129 -6.73 -10.15 -6.73
CA GLN A 129 -6.47 -9.84 -8.15
C GLN A 129 -6.11 -8.36 -8.33
N LEU A 130 -6.91 -7.44 -7.77
CA LEU A 130 -6.70 -6.00 -7.91
C LEU A 130 -5.43 -5.55 -7.20
N MET A 131 -5.15 -6.01 -5.97
CA MET A 131 -3.93 -5.68 -5.24
C MET A 131 -2.67 -6.14 -6.00
N ILE A 132 -2.66 -7.37 -6.52
CA ILE A 132 -1.53 -7.89 -7.32
C ILE A 132 -1.36 -7.06 -8.59
N SER A 133 -2.45 -6.73 -9.28
CA SER A 133 -2.43 -5.90 -10.49
C SER A 133 -1.97 -4.47 -10.21
N ALA A 134 -2.27 -3.95 -9.02
CA ALA A 134 -1.81 -2.65 -8.55
C ALA A 134 -0.36 -2.64 -8.01
N SER A 135 0.37 -3.75 -8.10
CA SER A 135 1.77 -3.87 -7.63
C SER A 135 1.94 -3.82 -6.11
N VAL A 136 0.95 -4.21 -5.34
CA VAL A 136 1.08 -4.46 -3.89
C VAL A 136 1.94 -5.71 -3.69
N ASP A 137 2.92 -5.63 -2.79
CA ASP A 137 3.93 -6.69 -2.59
C ASP A 137 3.62 -7.57 -1.37
N ILE A 138 3.08 -6.99 -0.32
CA ILE A 138 2.75 -7.67 0.93
C ILE A 138 1.29 -7.36 1.29
N PHE A 139 0.52 -8.40 1.58
CA PHE A 139 -0.86 -8.28 2.02
C PHE A 139 -0.93 -8.36 3.54
N CYS A 140 -1.48 -7.31 4.17
CA CYS A 140 -1.65 -7.25 5.61
C CYS A 140 -3.08 -7.69 5.98
N PHE A 141 -3.26 -8.93 6.40
CA PHE A 141 -4.52 -9.44 6.95
C PHE A 141 -4.41 -9.49 8.47
N GLY A 142 -5.06 -8.56 9.16
CA GLY A 142 -5.06 -8.49 10.62
C GLY A 142 -5.78 -9.65 11.28
N ASN A 143 -6.78 -10.19 10.58
CA ASN A 143 -7.60 -11.34 11.01
C ASN A 143 -8.22 -11.20 12.41
N ASN A 144 -8.49 -9.94 12.81
CA ASN A 144 -9.03 -9.58 14.11
C ASN A 144 -10.45 -9.00 14.01
N LEU A 145 -10.80 -8.37 12.89
CA LEU A 145 -12.14 -7.83 12.65
C LEU A 145 -13.12 -8.95 12.28
N ILE A 146 -12.68 -9.85 11.38
CA ILE A 146 -13.40 -11.06 10.99
C ILE A 146 -12.39 -12.20 11.09
N TYR A 147 -12.46 -12.96 12.20
CA TYR A 147 -11.53 -14.06 12.42
C TYR A 147 -11.83 -15.27 11.52
N ASP A 148 -10.84 -15.65 10.71
CA ASP A 148 -10.88 -16.87 9.88
C ASP A 148 -9.56 -17.64 10.06
N PRO A 149 -9.57 -18.79 10.74
CA PRO A 149 -8.37 -19.59 10.96
C PRO A 149 -7.76 -20.16 9.67
N SER A 150 -8.54 -20.15 8.58
CA SER A 150 -8.11 -20.65 7.25
C SER A 150 -7.70 -19.54 6.29
N ILE A 151 -7.64 -18.27 6.73
CA ILE A 151 -7.42 -17.12 5.83
C ILE A 151 -6.14 -17.26 4.98
N VAL A 152 -5.04 -17.68 5.56
CA VAL A 152 -3.77 -17.88 4.84
C VAL A 152 -3.92 -18.93 3.75
N GLN A 153 -4.59 -20.06 4.04
CA GLN A 153 -4.83 -21.12 3.07
C GLN A 153 -5.75 -20.65 1.93
N LYS A 154 -6.79 -19.89 2.27
CA LYS A 154 -7.71 -19.30 1.29
C LYS A 154 -6.99 -18.32 0.36
N ILE A 155 -6.17 -17.42 0.91
CA ILE A 155 -5.36 -16.49 0.11
C ILE A 155 -4.46 -17.27 -0.84
N TYR A 156 -3.72 -18.26 -0.34
CA TYR A 156 -2.82 -19.06 -1.16
C TYR A 156 -3.57 -19.78 -2.30
N SER A 157 -4.65 -20.50 -1.99
CA SER A 157 -5.42 -21.23 -3.01
C SER A 157 -6.05 -20.29 -4.05
N THR A 158 -6.52 -19.11 -3.62
CA THR A 158 -7.08 -18.12 -4.53
C THR A 158 -6.01 -17.51 -5.46
N ILE A 159 -4.79 -17.27 -4.98
CA ILE A 159 -3.69 -16.81 -5.82
C ILE A 159 -3.31 -17.87 -6.86
N VAL A 160 -3.27 -19.15 -6.49
CA VAL A 160 -3.03 -20.25 -7.44
C VAL A 160 -4.13 -20.30 -8.50
N GLU A 161 -5.40 -20.20 -8.11
CA GLU A 161 -6.54 -20.14 -9.04
C GLU A 161 -6.43 -18.96 -10.01
N LEU A 162 -6.11 -17.75 -9.52
CA LEU A 162 -5.92 -16.57 -10.36
C LEU A 162 -4.76 -16.73 -11.37
N LEU A 163 -3.70 -17.45 -10.99
CA LEU A 163 -2.59 -17.79 -11.90
C LEU A 163 -3.04 -18.79 -12.98
N ASP A 164 -3.78 -19.84 -12.59
CA ASP A 164 -4.26 -20.87 -13.51
C ASP A 164 -5.27 -20.31 -14.51
N GLU A 165 -6.09 -19.34 -14.10
CA GLU A 165 -7.02 -18.61 -14.97
C GLU A 165 -6.34 -17.57 -15.86
N GLY A 166 -5.07 -17.23 -15.59
CA GLY A 166 -4.37 -16.15 -16.28
C GLY A 166 -4.82 -14.73 -15.90
N SER A 167 -5.61 -14.60 -14.82
CA SER A 167 -6.07 -13.31 -14.29
C SER A 167 -4.93 -12.48 -13.66
N ILE A 168 -3.89 -13.16 -13.20
CA ILE A 168 -2.60 -12.60 -12.79
C ILE A 168 -1.46 -13.39 -13.42
N THR A 169 -0.24 -12.87 -13.38
CA THR A 169 0.93 -13.48 -14.03
C THR A 169 2.02 -13.83 -13.03
N ILE A 170 2.79 -14.87 -13.34
CA ILE A 170 4.02 -15.21 -12.60
C ILE A 170 5.03 -14.04 -12.58
N ALA A 171 5.03 -13.19 -13.61
CA ALA A 171 5.90 -12.01 -13.64
C ALA A 171 5.55 -11.01 -12.55
N GLN A 172 4.25 -10.77 -12.28
CA GLN A 172 3.81 -9.89 -11.17
C GLN A 172 4.29 -10.44 -9.82
N ILE A 173 4.09 -11.73 -9.56
CA ILE A 173 4.56 -12.39 -8.32
C ILE A 173 6.09 -12.30 -8.18
N LYS A 174 6.85 -12.57 -9.26
CA LYS A 174 8.31 -12.47 -9.25
C LYS A 174 8.80 -11.04 -8.98
N ASN A 175 8.12 -10.03 -9.51
CA ASN A 175 8.47 -8.64 -9.27
C ASN A 175 8.29 -8.25 -7.79
N SER A 176 7.18 -8.66 -7.17
CA SER A 176 6.95 -8.46 -5.74
C SER A 176 7.98 -9.20 -4.89
N TYR A 177 8.24 -10.47 -5.21
CA TYR A 177 9.29 -11.25 -4.54
C TYR A 177 10.67 -10.55 -4.62
N LYS A 178 11.06 -10.04 -5.81
CA LYS A 178 12.33 -9.31 -5.99
C LYS A 178 12.42 -8.08 -5.09
N ARG A 179 11.37 -7.26 -5.00
CA ARG A 179 11.35 -6.08 -4.12
C ARG A 179 11.48 -6.45 -2.66
N ILE A 180 10.77 -7.49 -2.21
CA ILE A 180 10.86 -8.00 -0.84
C ILE A 180 12.28 -8.51 -0.53
N MET A 181 12.89 -9.27 -1.46
CA MET A 181 14.25 -9.77 -1.28
C MET A 181 15.30 -8.64 -1.25
N ASN A 182 15.15 -7.64 -2.12
CA ASN A 182 16.01 -6.44 -2.09
C ASN A 182 15.91 -5.70 -0.74
N LEU A 183 14.68 -5.55 -0.22
CA LEU A 183 14.47 -4.95 1.11
C LEU A 183 15.17 -5.75 2.20
N LYS A 184 15.03 -7.07 2.22
CA LYS A 184 15.69 -7.96 3.19
C LYS A 184 17.22 -7.84 3.12
N THR A 185 17.79 -7.80 1.92
CA THR A 185 19.24 -7.58 1.71
C THR A 185 19.66 -6.20 2.24
N ARG A 186 18.89 -5.14 1.96
CA ARG A 186 19.19 -3.77 2.40
C ARG A 186 19.29 -3.64 3.93
N ILE A 187 18.53 -4.43 4.67
CA ILE A 187 18.53 -4.43 6.15
C ILE A 187 19.37 -5.55 6.76
N GLY A 188 20.17 -6.27 5.97
CA GLY A 188 21.10 -7.29 6.45
C GLY A 188 20.44 -8.58 6.97
N LEU A 189 19.26 -8.94 6.47
CA LEU A 189 18.58 -10.21 6.78
C LEU A 189 18.97 -11.33 5.81
N LEU A 190 19.68 -11.02 4.74
CA LEU A 190 20.17 -11.96 3.72
C LEU A 190 21.60 -11.60 3.35
#